data_286adf8ff635698367e8a05caaa9aa16
#
_entry.id   286adf8ff635698367e8a05caaa9aa16
#
_cell.length_a   1.000
_cell.length_b   1.000
_cell.length_c   1.000
_cell.angle_alpha   90.00
_cell.angle_beta   90.00
_cell.angle_gamma   90.00
#
_symmetry.space_group_name_H-M   'P 1'
#
loop_
_entity.id
_entity.type
_entity.pdbx_description
1 polymer ?
#
loop_
_entity_poly.entity_id
_entity_poly.type
_entity_poly.pdbx_seq_one_letter_code
_entity_poly.pdbx_strand_id
1 'polypeptide(L)'
;TGKNKLVYSDVLVGDVWVASGQSNMEWGIKVRKEYADDIAHSEDSLLRLFFVPKNTSLQPLSEIEIPQGTASPERAARWVLCTPEMLAKINGQGFSATAYYFARDMRAANGRPLGVIQSAWGGTRAEAWTSLSGLKQEPALAHYVAAYEKNVKDNPEILATYPQKQKEFDTAVREWDQTIGKEWNQAQKEWAVAVRAA
;
A
#
# COMPACT_ATOMS: atom_id res chain seq x y z
N THR A 1 30.03 -0.48 23.97
CA THR A 1 30.63 0.40 22.94
C THR A 1 30.94 -0.45 21.71
N GLY A 2 30.15 -0.24 20.60
CA GLY A 2 30.37 -0.93 19.34
C GLY A 2 31.53 -0.34 18.55
N LYS A 3 31.96 -1.05 17.52
CA LYS A 3 33.02 -0.61 16.58
C LYS A 3 32.50 0.34 15.51
N ASN A 4 31.19 0.57 15.42
CA ASN A 4 30.54 1.42 14.44
C ASN A 4 29.76 2.54 15.12
N LYS A 5 29.57 3.64 14.40
CA LYS A 5 28.74 4.78 14.80
C LYS A 5 27.56 4.87 13.80
N LEU A 6 26.35 4.77 14.32
CA LEU A 6 25.12 5.05 13.54
C LEU A 6 24.65 6.46 13.90
N VAL A 7 24.31 7.25 12.90
CA VAL A 7 23.77 8.60 13.06
C VAL A 7 22.44 8.66 12.32
N TYR A 8 21.41 9.03 13.04
CA TYR A 8 20.10 9.33 12.46
C TYR A 8 19.87 10.83 12.57
N SER A 9 19.47 11.47 11.49
CA SER A 9 19.09 12.88 11.40
C SER A 9 17.58 12.99 11.19
N ASP A 10 17.01 14.16 11.51
CA ASP A 10 15.59 14.46 11.32
C ASP A 10 14.65 13.45 12.03
N VAL A 11 15.01 13.13 13.27
CA VAL A 11 14.22 12.22 14.13
C VAL A 11 13.23 13.03 14.94
N LEU A 12 11.95 12.65 14.89
CA LEU A 12 10.88 13.19 15.72
C LEU A 12 10.46 12.15 16.76
N VAL A 13 10.07 12.63 17.94
CA VAL A 13 9.44 11.82 19.00
C VAL A 13 7.96 12.20 19.06
N GLY A 14 7.08 11.25 18.82
CA GLY A 14 5.64 11.50 18.75
C GLY A 14 4.84 10.20 18.64
N ASP A 15 3.57 10.33 18.29
CA ASP A 15 2.67 9.20 18.13
C ASP A 15 2.84 8.56 16.73
N VAL A 16 2.79 7.23 16.66
CA VAL A 16 2.80 6.49 15.40
C VAL A 16 1.53 5.66 15.27
N TRP A 17 0.81 5.85 14.17
CA TRP A 17 -0.43 5.16 13.86
C TRP A 17 -0.27 4.25 12.64
N VAL A 18 -0.93 3.08 12.68
CA VAL A 18 -1.03 2.17 11.54
C VAL A 18 -2.42 2.32 10.92
N ALA A 19 -2.46 2.78 9.69
CA ALA A 19 -3.65 2.90 8.87
C ALA A 19 -3.74 1.66 7.97
N SER A 20 -4.50 0.67 8.41
CA SER A 20 -4.59 -0.66 7.79
C SER A 20 -6.01 -0.97 7.34
N GLY A 21 -6.14 -1.89 6.40
CA GLY A 21 -7.40 -2.40 5.90
C GLY A 21 -7.43 -2.58 4.38
N GLN A 22 -8.61 -2.44 3.81
CA GLN A 22 -8.81 -2.65 2.38
C GLN A 22 -9.15 -1.34 1.64
N SER A 23 -9.97 -1.38 0.59
CA SER A 23 -10.20 -0.31 -0.38
C SER A 23 -10.45 1.08 0.22
N ASN A 24 -11.30 1.23 1.25
CA ASN A 24 -11.58 2.53 1.84
C ASN A 24 -10.38 3.16 2.56
N MET A 25 -9.46 2.33 3.07
CA MET A 25 -8.20 2.80 3.63
C MET A 25 -7.12 2.96 2.56
N GLU A 26 -7.22 2.24 1.45
CA GLU A 26 -6.24 2.33 0.36
C GLU A 26 -6.42 3.55 -0.54
N TRP A 27 -7.65 4.04 -0.71
CA TRP A 27 -7.95 5.12 -1.65
C TRP A 27 -7.07 6.34 -1.42
N GLY A 28 -6.23 6.63 -2.42
CA GLY A 28 -5.29 7.75 -2.38
C GLY A 28 -6.00 9.11 -2.53
N ILE A 29 -5.47 10.12 -1.88
CA ILE A 29 -6.05 11.46 -1.87
C ILE A 29 -6.13 12.10 -3.28
N LYS A 30 -5.32 11.66 -4.22
CA LYS A 30 -5.31 12.18 -5.59
C LYS A 30 -6.44 11.65 -6.48
N VAL A 31 -7.19 10.64 -6.02
CA VAL A 31 -8.27 10.03 -6.81
C VAL A 31 -9.42 11.01 -7.08
N ARG A 32 -9.59 12.01 -6.24
CA ARG A 32 -10.64 13.03 -6.40
C ARG A 32 -10.05 14.43 -6.57
N LYS A 33 -10.58 15.16 -7.56
CA LYS A 33 -10.16 16.54 -7.86
C LYS A 33 -10.49 17.52 -6.74
N GLU A 34 -11.54 17.24 -5.97
CA GLU A 34 -12.00 18.05 -4.84
C GLU A 34 -10.95 18.18 -3.74
N TYR A 35 -9.99 17.25 -3.66
CA TYR A 35 -8.91 17.28 -2.68
C TYR A 35 -7.66 18.06 -3.13
N ALA A 36 -7.70 18.71 -4.30
CA ALA A 36 -6.53 19.41 -4.84
C ALA A 36 -6.08 20.56 -3.92
N ASP A 37 -7.01 21.28 -3.31
CA ASP A 37 -6.72 22.36 -2.39
C ASP A 37 -6.14 21.85 -1.06
N ASP A 38 -6.69 20.79 -0.50
CA ASP A 38 -6.14 20.11 0.68
C ASP A 38 -4.70 19.60 0.43
N ILE A 39 -4.44 19.07 -0.77
CA ILE A 39 -3.09 18.64 -1.15
C ILE A 39 -2.15 19.84 -1.21
N ALA A 40 -2.56 20.95 -1.82
CA ALA A 40 -1.74 22.14 -1.96
C ALA A 40 -1.32 22.75 -0.60
N HIS A 41 -2.15 22.60 0.41
CA HIS A 41 -1.93 23.13 1.76
C HIS A 41 -1.52 22.06 2.78
N SER A 42 -1.04 20.89 2.32
CA SER A 42 -0.76 19.73 3.19
C SER A 42 0.61 19.75 3.88
N GLU A 43 1.42 20.79 3.67
CA GLU A 43 2.76 20.83 4.26
C GLU A 43 2.71 20.86 5.80
N ASP A 44 3.27 19.83 6.43
CA ASP A 44 3.40 19.75 7.88
C ASP A 44 4.76 19.13 8.25
N SER A 45 5.64 19.95 8.83
CA SER A 45 7.00 19.56 9.23
C SER A 45 7.02 18.55 10.37
N LEU A 46 5.93 18.34 11.08
CA LEU A 46 5.79 17.39 12.19
C LEU A 46 4.95 16.16 11.82
N LEU A 47 4.50 16.04 10.58
CA LEU A 47 3.81 14.85 10.07
C LEU A 47 4.74 14.03 9.17
N ARG A 48 4.85 12.73 9.47
CA ARG A 48 5.60 11.77 8.67
C ARG A 48 4.68 10.72 8.08
N LEU A 49 4.90 10.40 6.82
CA LEU A 49 4.15 9.40 6.09
C LEU A 49 5.07 8.21 5.79
N PHE A 50 4.53 7.01 5.94
CA PHE A 50 5.21 5.77 5.58
C PHE A 50 4.27 4.91 4.75
N PHE A 51 4.67 4.53 3.57
CA PHE A 51 3.90 3.66 2.69
C PHE A 51 4.51 2.26 2.64
N VAL A 52 3.71 1.25 3.01
CA VAL A 52 4.05 -0.16 2.86
C VAL A 52 3.60 -0.63 1.47
N PRO A 53 4.54 -0.99 0.58
CA PRO A 53 4.18 -1.49 -0.75
C PRO A 53 3.48 -2.84 -0.63
N LYS A 54 2.58 -3.11 -1.58
CA LYS A 54 1.88 -4.39 -1.65
C LYS A 54 2.87 -5.50 -1.99
N ASN A 55 3.00 -6.46 -1.11
CA ASN A 55 3.78 -7.67 -1.33
C ASN A 55 3.05 -8.87 -0.75
N THR A 56 3.18 -10.03 -1.38
CA THR A 56 2.62 -11.29 -0.88
C THR A 56 3.74 -12.20 -0.39
N SER A 57 3.53 -12.80 0.77
CA SER A 57 4.43 -13.81 1.31
C SER A 57 3.64 -14.90 2.03
N LEU A 58 4.16 -16.11 1.98
CA LEU A 58 3.60 -17.26 2.69
C LEU A 58 3.99 -17.29 4.17
N GLN A 59 5.02 -16.55 4.51
CA GLN A 59 5.52 -16.42 5.88
C GLN A 59 5.68 -14.93 6.20
N PRO A 60 5.53 -14.53 7.46
CA PRO A 60 5.87 -13.19 7.87
C PRO A 60 7.32 -12.85 7.51
N LEU A 61 7.52 -11.71 6.85
CA LEU A 61 8.85 -11.23 6.51
C LEU A 61 9.44 -10.43 7.67
N SER A 62 10.76 -10.49 7.83
CA SER A 62 11.51 -9.69 8.82
C SER A 62 11.76 -8.26 8.33
N GLU A 63 11.70 -8.05 7.01
CA GLU A 63 11.96 -6.77 6.37
C GLU A 63 10.86 -6.46 5.34
N ILE A 64 10.64 -5.18 5.08
CA ILE A 64 9.72 -4.75 4.03
C ILE A 64 10.45 -4.80 2.70
N GLU A 65 10.02 -5.70 1.83
CA GLU A 65 10.50 -5.78 0.46
C GLU A 65 9.72 -4.82 -0.45
N ILE A 66 10.41 -4.23 -1.43
CA ILE A 66 9.79 -3.39 -2.46
C ILE A 66 9.67 -4.23 -3.73
N PRO A 67 8.46 -4.72 -4.08
CA PRO A 67 8.27 -5.53 -5.27
C PRO A 67 8.60 -4.76 -6.55
N GLN A 68 9.04 -5.48 -7.58
CA GLN A 68 9.21 -4.92 -8.90
C GLN A 68 7.87 -4.39 -9.43
N GLY A 69 7.86 -3.19 -10.01
CA GLY A 69 6.64 -2.54 -10.48
C GLY A 69 5.91 -1.72 -9.42
N THR A 70 6.44 -1.63 -8.19
CA THR A 70 5.91 -0.69 -7.20
C THR A 70 5.93 0.73 -7.75
N ALA A 71 4.79 1.41 -7.68
CA ALA A 71 4.72 2.83 -8.05
C ALA A 71 5.53 3.67 -7.07
N SER A 72 6.45 4.49 -7.59
CA SER A 72 7.33 5.34 -6.79
C SER A 72 8.15 4.55 -5.74
N PRO A 73 8.96 3.55 -6.15
CA PRO A 73 9.70 2.70 -5.21
C PRO A 73 10.66 3.49 -4.32
N GLU A 74 11.14 4.63 -4.79
CA GLU A 74 12.00 5.53 -4.02
C GLU A 74 11.30 6.21 -2.84
N ARG A 75 9.97 6.15 -2.79
CA ARG A 75 9.13 6.69 -1.69
C ARG A 75 8.50 5.60 -0.83
N ALA A 76 8.57 4.36 -1.27
CA ALA A 76 8.02 3.20 -0.55
C ALA A 76 8.96 2.73 0.57
N ALA A 77 8.41 2.07 1.58
CA ALA A 77 9.14 1.46 2.70
C ALA A 77 10.10 2.41 3.44
N ARG A 78 9.76 3.70 3.51
CA ARG A 78 10.55 4.71 4.21
C ARG A 78 9.68 5.85 4.74
N TRP A 79 10.15 6.49 5.79
CA TRP A 79 9.54 7.72 6.29
C TRP A 79 9.83 8.88 5.34
N VAL A 80 8.79 9.63 5.00
CA VAL A 80 8.87 10.86 4.22
C VAL A 80 8.13 11.98 4.94
N LEU A 81 8.58 13.21 4.72
CA LEU A 81 7.90 14.41 5.21
C LEU A 81 6.56 14.57 4.51
N CYS A 82 5.51 15.00 5.24
CA CYS A 82 4.26 15.39 4.62
C CYS A 82 4.43 16.71 3.88
N THR A 83 4.54 16.63 2.57
CA THR A 83 4.53 17.76 1.64
C THR A 83 3.48 17.52 0.56
N PRO A 84 3.01 18.57 -0.14
CA PRO A 84 2.10 18.41 -1.28
C PRO A 84 2.58 17.38 -2.30
N GLU A 85 3.88 17.38 -2.59
CA GLU A 85 4.48 16.43 -3.52
C GLU A 85 4.42 14.99 -2.99
N MET A 86 4.86 14.74 -1.76
CA MET A 86 4.88 13.40 -1.18
C MET A 86 3.48 12.87 -0.99
N LEU A 87 2.57 13.68 -0.47
CA LEU A 87 1.16 13.32 -0.29
C LEU A 87 0.50 12.91 -1.62
N ALA A 88 0.79 13.62 -2.71
CA ALA A 88 0.17 13.37 -4.02
C ALA A 88 0.83 12.26 -4.84
N LYS A 89 2.12 11.98 -4.62
CA LYS A 89 2.88 11.08 -5.52
C LYS A 89 3.23 9.72 -4.90
N ILE A 90 3.15 9.57 -3.59
CA ILE A 90 3.37 8.28 -2.96
C ILE A 90 2.34 7.27 -3.50
N ASN A 91 2.76 6.05 -3.80
CA ASN A 91 1.88 5.00 -4.34
C ASN A 91 1.10 5.38 -5.64
N GLY A 92 1.57 6.32 -6.45
CA GLY A 92 0.93 6.71 -7.72
C GLY A 92 -0.42 7.45 -7.59
N GLN A 93 -1.29 7.03 -6.69
CA GLN A 93 -2.60 7.64 -6.41
C GLN A 93 -2.58 8.62 -5.23
N GLY A 94 -1.41 8.85 -4.67
CA GLY A 94 -1.25 9.60 -3.43
C GLY A 94 -1.39 8.73 -2.19
N PHE A 95 -1.07 9.29 -1.05
CA PHE A 95 -1.25 8.65 0.25
C PHE A 95 -2.74 8.45 0.56
N SER A 96 -3.09 7.51 1.42
CA SER A 96 -4.46 7.27 1.87
C SER A 96 -5.15 8.57 2.29
N ALA A 97 -6.28 8.90 1.67
CA ALA A 97 -7.06 10.07 2.04
C ALA A 97 -7.56 9.94 3.49
N THR A 98 -8.12 8.78 3.84
CA THR A 98 -8.62 8.50 5.20
C THR A 98 -7.52 8.66 6.25
N ALA A 99 -6.34 8.09 6.00
CA ALA A 99 -5.21 8.17 6.90
C ALA A 99 -4.65 9.60 7.02
N TYR A 100 -4.59 10.34 5.91
CA TYR A 100 -4.14 11.73 5.91
C TYR A 100 -5.08 12.64 6.70
N TYR A 101 -6.38 12.60 6.44
CA TYR A 101 -7.34 13.46 7.17
C TYR A 101 -7.35 13.13 8.67
N PHE A 102 -7.31 11.87 9.04
CA PHE A 102 -7.14 11.48 10.44
C PHE A 102 -5.87 12.10 11.05
N ALA A 103 -4.74 11.96 10.37
CA ALA A 103 -3.46 12.46 10.86
C ALA A 103 -3.45 13.99 10.98
N ARG A 104 -3.96 14.70 9.97
CA ARG A 104 -4.11 16.15 9.97
C ARG A 104 -4.92 16.64 11.18
N ASP A 105 -6.08 16.04 11.40
CA ASP A 105 -6.99 16.46 12.46
C ASP A 105 -6.42 16.13 13.86
N MET A 106 -5.77 14.98 14.01
CA MET A 106 -5.03 14.62 15.23
C MET A 106 -3.86 15.58 15.52
N ARG A 107 -3.12 15.98 14.46
CA ARG A 107 -2.05 16.98 14.58
C ARG A 107 -2.61 18.33 15.03
N ALA A 108 -3.71 18.78 14.43
CA ALA A 108 -4.37 20.03 14.82
C ALA A 108 -4.85 20.01 16.28
N ALA A 109 -5.36 18.85 16.73
CA ALA A 109 -5.90 18.70 18.08
C ALA A 109 -4.84 18.66 19.18
N ASN A 110 -3.68 18.01 18.95
CA ASN A 110 -2.71 17.74 20.00
C ASN A 110 -1.34 18.44 19.83
N GLY A 111 -1.05 18.99 18.65
CA GLY A 111 0.19 19.71 18.36
C GLY A 111 1.48 18.86 18.36
N ARG A 112 1.38 17.53 18.58
CA ARG A 112 2.54 16.64 18.70
C ARG A 112 2.99 16.11 17.35
N PRO A 113 4.27 15.76 17.17
CA PRO A 113 4.70 15.03 15.99
C PRO A 113 3.90 13.73 15.83
N LEU A 114 3.58 13.38 14.59
CA LEU A 114 2.79 12.21 14.27
C LEU A 114 3.34 11.50 13.03
N GLY A 115 3.45 10.18 13.12
CA GLY A 115 3.77 9.31 12.00
C GLY A 115 2.57 8.44 11.63
N VAL A 116 2.31 8.26 10.33
CA VAL A 116 1.29 7.36 9.84
C VAL A 116 1.87 6.34 8.87
N ILE A 117 1.66 5.07 9.19
CA ILE A 117 2.04 3.93 8.34
C ILE A 117 0.81 3.47 7.59
N GLN A 118 0.77 3.70 6.29
CA GLN A 118 -0.28 3.15 5.43
C GLN A 118 0.10 1.73 5.02
N SER A 119 -0.72 0.75 5.45
CA SER A 119 -0.65 -0.65 5.05
C SER A 119 -2.05 -1.12 4.69
N ALA A 120 -2.45 -0.96 3.43
CA ALA A 120 -3.80 -1.25 2.97
C ALA A 120 -3.79 -1.91 1.60
N TRP A 121 -4.72 -2.85 1.38
CA TRP A 121 -4.88 -3.55 0.12
C TRP A 121 -6.34 -3.82 -0.20
N GLY A 122 -6.87 -3.12 -1.19
CA GLY A 122 -8.26 -3.25 -1.63
C GLY A 122 -8.58 -4.66 -2.14
N GLY A 123 -9.81 -5.11 -1.87
CA GLY A 123 -10.26 -6.45 -2.24
C GLY A 123 -9.82 -7.58 -1.29
N THR A 124 -9.04 -7.29 -0.27
CA THR A 124 -8.64 -8.29 0.73
C THR A 124 -9.72 -8.51 1.78
N ARG A 125 -9.76 -9.72 2.34
CA ARG A 125 -10.67 -10.11 3.42
C ARG A 125 -10.00 -9.91 4.77
N ALA A 126 -10.78 -9.84 5.85
CA ALA A 126 -10.29 -9.58 7.21
C ALA A 126 -9.31 -10.66 7.72
N GLU A 127 -9.53 -11.91 7.34
CA GLU A 127 -8.64 -13.01 7.72
C GLU A 127 -7.22 -12.86 7.17
N ALA A 128 -7.04 -12.16 6.04
CA ALA A 128 -5.70 -11.86 5.49
C ALA A 128 -4.91 -10.87 6.35
N TRP A 129 -5.58 -10.12 7.21
CA TRP A 129 -5.00 -9.13 8.14
C TRP A 129 -4.92 -9.65 9.58
N THR A 130 -5.36 -10.89 9.81
CA THR A 130 -5.34 -11.51 11.13
C THR A 130 -4.21 -12.53 11.22
N SER A 131 -3.42 -12.46 12.27
CA SER A 131 -2.35 -13.44 12.47
C SER A 131 -2.91 -14.86 12.58
N LEU A 132 -2.15 -15.86 12.15
CA LEU A 132 -2.56 -17.26 12.27
C LEU A 132 -2.87 -17.64 13.73
N SER A 133 -2.12 -17.09 14.69
CA SER A 133 -2.38 -17.29 16.11
C SER A 133 -3.70 -16.64 16.55
N GLY A 134 -4.05 -15.49 16.01
CA GLY A 134 -5.33 -14.83 16.27
C GLY A 134 -6.51 -15.63 15.70
N LEU A 135 -6.39 -16.14 14.46
CA LEU A 135 -7.40 -17.01 13.85
C LEU A 135 -7.62 -18.29 14.64
N LYS A 136 -6.55 -18.88 15.21
CA LYS A 136 -6.63 -20.09 16.03
C LYS A 136 -7.35 -19.91 17.37
N GLN A 137 -7.43 -18.69 17.88
CA GLN A 137 -8.10 -18.40 19.15
C GLN A 137 -9.63 -18.35 19.03
N GLU A 138 -10.16 -18.16 17.82
CA GLU A 138 -11.59 -18.05 17.58
C GLU A 138 -12.11 -19.30 16.84
N PRO A 139 -12.88 -20.17 17.52
CA PRO A 139 -13.38 -21.41 16.91
C PRO A 139 -14.18 -21.21 15.62
N ALA A 140 -14.92 -20.11 15.50
CA ALA A 140 -15.68 -19.78 14.30
C ALA A 140 -14.79 -19.56 13.07
N LEU A 141 -13.51 -19.24 13.26
CA LEU A 141 -12.52 -18.99 12.20
C LEU A 141 -11.64 -20.21 11.88
N ALA A 142 -11.85 -21.35 12.55
CA ALA A 142 -11.05 -22.57 12.36
C ALA A 142 -11.00 -23.05 10.90
N HIS A 143 -12.05 -22.81 10.13
CA HIS A 143 -12.09 -23.19 8.70
C HIS A 143 -11.06 -22.44 7.85
N TYR A 144 -10.72 -21.17 8.17
CA TYR A 144 -9.65 -20.43 7.49
C TYR A 144 -8.28 -21.01 7.82
N VAL A 145 -8.06 -21.38 9.09
CA VAL A 145 -6.84 -22.04 9.53
C VAL A 145 -6.64 -23.37 8.80
N ALA A 146 -7.68 -24.20 8.77
CA ALA A 146 -7.65 -25.50 8.08
C ALA A 146 -7.38 -25.35 6.58
N ALA A 147 -8.01 -24.37 5.91
CA ALA A 147 -7.78 -24.09 4.50
C ALA A 147 -6.33 -23.65 4.23
N TYR A 148 -5.77 -22.78 5.07
CA TYR A 148 -4.37 -22.34 4.96
C TYR A 148 -3.40 -23.51 5.15
N GLU A 149 -3.54 -24.27 6.24
CA GLU A 149 -2.67 -25.42 6.56
C GLU A 149 -2.75 -26.50 5.46
N LYS A 150 -3.94 -26.75 4.92
CA LYS A 150 -4.14 -27.65 3.77
C LYS A 150 -3.37 -27.16 2.54
N ASN A 151 -3.52 -25.87 2.19
CA ASN A 151 -2.83 -25.30 1.03
C ASN A 151 -1.31 -25.38 1.16
N VAL A 152 -0.77 -25.07 2.34
CA VAL A 152 0.68 -25.15 2.60
C VAL A 152 1.16 -26.61 2.48
N LYS A 153 0.38 -27.57 2.98
CA LYS A 153 0.75 -28.99 2.95
C LYS A 153 0.62 -29.62 1.58
N ASP A 154 -0.49 -29.33 0.88
CA ASP A 154 -0.86 -30.06 -0.34
C ASP A 154 -0.25 -29.44 -1.62
N ASN A 155 0.27 -28.22 -1.52
CA ASN A 155 0.76 -27.48 -2.66
C ASN A 155 2.23 -27.01 -2.54
N PRO A 156 3.17 -27.85 -2.05
CA PRO A 156 4.57 -27.43 -1.94
C PRO A 156 5.20 -27.09 -3.31
N GLU A 157 4.77 -27.77 -4.39
CA GLU A 157 5.22 -27.50 -5.75
C GLU A 157 4.73 -26.13 -6.24
N ILE A 158 3.48 -25.75 -5.92
CA ILE A 158 2.95 -24.42 -6.25
C ILE A 158 3.79 -23.34 -5.54
N LEU A 159 4.14 -23.57 -4.28
CA LEU A 159 4.96 -22.65 -3.50
C LEU A 159 6.38 -22.51 -4.08
N ALA A 160 6.97 -23.61 -4.46
CA ALA A 160 8.33 -23.64 -5.06
C ALA A 160 8.36 -22.97 -6.44
N THR A 161 7.30 -23.10 -7.24
CA THR A 161 7.23 -22.58 -8.60
C THR A 161 6.59 -21.18 -8.70
N TYR A 162 5.95 -20.71 -7.64
CA TYR A 162 5.23 -19.43 -7.63
C TYR A 162 6.09 -18.24 -8.08
N PRO A 163 7.32 -18.04 -7.59
CA PRO A 163 8.15 -16.92 -8.03
C PRO A 163 8.40 -16.89 -9.53
N GLN A 164 8.62 -18.07 -10.12
CA GLN A 164 8.83 -18.20 -11.56
C GLN A 164 7.55 -17.91 -12.35
N LYS A 165 6.42 -18.49 -11.93
CA LYS A 165 5.11 -18.26 -12.55
C LYS A 165 4.67 -16.80 -12.44
N GLN A 166 4.95 -16.15 -11.30
CA GLN A 166 4.70 -14.72 -11.13
C GLN A 166 5.50 -13.88 -12.14
N LYS A 167 6.78 -14.19 -12.32
CA LYS A 167 7.62 -13.49 -13.29
C LYS A 167 7.13 -13.68 -14.74
N GLU A 168 6.68 -14.88 -15.08
CA GLU A 168 6.09 -15.19 -16.39
C GLU A 168 4.79 -14.41 -16.60
N PHE A 169 3.92 -14.39 -15.60
CA PHE A 169 2.68 -13.60 -15.61
C PHE A 169 2.96 -12.11 -15.77
N ASP A 170 3.87 -11.53 -14.98
CA ASP A 170 4.24 -10.11 -15.05
C ASP A 170 4.83 -9.75 -16.43
N THR A 171 5.52 -10.68 -17.06
CA THR A 171 6.05 -10.50 -18.41
C THR A 171 4.91 -10.50 -19.44
N ALA A 172 4.02 -11.49 -19.35
CA ALA A 172 2.86 -11.58 -20.22
C ALA A 172 1.93 -10.35 -20.09
N VAL A 173 1.71 -9.85 -18.87
CA VAL A 173 0.94 -8.61 -18.63
C VAL A 173 1.60 -7.41 -19.30
N ARG A 174 2.92 -7.26 -19.18
CA ARG A 174 3.64 -6.16 -19.84
C ARG A 174 3.56 -6.22 -21.36
N GLU A 175 3.69 -7.42 -21.93
CA GLU A 175 3.54 -7.63 -23.37
C GLU A 175 2.11 -7.31 -23.83
N TRP A 176 1.11 -7.73 -23.08
CA TRP A 176 -0.29 -7.42 -23.34
C TRP A 176 -0.54 -5.90 -23.27
N ASP A 177 -0.04 -5.21 -22.24
CA ASP A 177 -0.18 -3.76 -22.09
C ASP A 177 0.45 -2.97 -23.25
N GLN A 178 1.58 -3.45 -23.78
CA GLN A 178 2.29 -2.81 -24.89
C GLN A 178 1.61 -3.05 -26.25
N THR A 179 0.78 -4.06 -26.37
CA THR A 179 0.11 -4.49 -27.60
C THR A 179 -1.42 -4.26 -27.50
N ILE A 180 -2.15 -5.31 -27.20
CA ILE A 180 -3.61 -5.34 -27.12
C ILE A 180 -4.15 -4.34 -26.08
N GLY A 181 -3.50 -4.24 -24.93
CA GLY A 181 -3.90 -3.32 -23.87
C GLY A 181 -3.84 -1.86 -24.31
N LYS A 182 -2.85 -1.49 -25.11
CA LYS A 182 -2.72 -0.16 -25.68
C LYS A 182 -3.87 0.16 -26.66
N GLU A 183 -4.18 -0.78 -27.54
CA GLU A 183 -5.30 -0.65 -28.49
C GLU A 183 -6.64 -0.57 -27.75
N TRP A 184 -6.84 -1.43 -26.75
CA TRP A 184 -8.03 -1.41 -25.91
C TRP A 184 -8.21 -0.07 -25.18
N ASN A 185 -7.18 0.46 -24.57
CA ASN A 185 -7.23 1.75 -23.89
C ASN A 185 -7.53 2.92 -24.84
N GLN A 186 -7.02 2.84 -26.07
CA GLN A 186 -7.34 3.82 -27.11
C GLN A 186 -8.82 3.73 -27.54
N ALA A 187 -9.30 2.53 -27.81
CA ALA A 187 -10.70 2.30 -28.18
C ALA A 187 -11.68 2.76 -27.07
N GLN A 188 -11.34 2.53 -25.80
CA GLN A 188 -12.15 3.03 -24.68
C GLN A 188 -12.20 4.56 -24.62
N LYS A 189 -11.09 5.25 -24.89
CA LYS A 189 -11.06 6.72 -24.94
C LYS A 189 -11.95 7.27 -26.06
N GLU A 190 -11.85 6.67 -27.23
CA GLU A 190 -12.65 7.05 -28.40
C GLU A 190 -14.15 6.83 -28.15
N TRP A 191 -14.50 5.66 -27.57
CA TRP A 191 -15.88 5.38 -27.17
C TRP A 191 -16.40 6.39 -26.12
N ALA A 192 -15.61 6.71 -25.10
CA ALA A 192 -16.00 7.67 -24.07
C ALA A 192 -16.21 9.09 -24.65
N VAL A 193 -15.45 9.49 -25.64
CA VAL A 193 -15.64 10.77 -26.36
C VAL A 193 -16.94 10.73 -27.19
N ALA A 194 -17.17 9.65 -27.93
CA ALA A 194 -18.39 9.49 -28.76
C ALA A 194 -19.67 9.51 -27.92
N VAL A 195 -19.67 8.81 -26.75
CA VAL A 195 -20.81 8.81 -25.81
C VAL A 195 -21.10 10.19 -25.21
N ARG A 196 -20.08 11.02 -25.02
CA ARG A 196 -20.27 12.39 -24.48
C ARG A 196 -20.74 13.38 -25.52
N ALA A 197 -20.54 13.07 -26.80
CA ALA A 197 -20.95 13.91 -27.94
C ALA A 197 -22.36 13.60 -28.45
N ALA A 198 -22.93 12.46 -28.06
CA ALA A 198 -24.30 12.04 -28.36
C ALA A 198 -25.27 12.49 -27.26
#